data_9b113137265cacf2d12a2ca4bde54b4a
#
_entry.id   9b113137265cacf2d12a2ca4bde54b4a
#
_cell.length_a   1.000
_cell.length_b   1.000
_cell.length_c   1.000
_cell.angle_alpha   90.00
_cell.angle_beta   90.00
_cell.angle_gamma   90.00
#
_symmetry.space_group_name_H-M   'P 1'
#
loop_
_entity.id
_entity.type
_entity.pdbx_description
1 polymer ?
#
loop_
_entity_poly.entity_id
_entity_poly.type
_entity_poly.pdbx_seq_one_letter_code
_entity_poly.pdbx_strand_id
1 'polypeptide(L)'
;MNSVSTNSSPHRRGRPRSVERRRAVLDAAAELALSSASLPTIDAIATRAGCSRTTLYKWWPSAAAVLLEGLLERFHASIEFDDAMPVRDALTAQVDALVRLLRDTPAGGLIRQLMAASITDAATATALLDQWMEPRRQAALHHLERGVAAGEIRPEADADLVVDALFAPAYHRLVWGHAPLDDDLAETVCSLVWPAIAVATPRPAADPAAPPAPDRGEHA
;
A
#
# COMPACT_ATOMS: atom_id res chain seq x y z
N MET A 1 5.04 53.75 47.04
CA MET A 1 3.92 53.35 46.18
C MET A 1 4.40 52.21 45.33
N ASN A 2 4.03 50.98 45.71
CA ASN A 2 4.49 49.76 45.10
C ASN A 2 3.53 49.34 43.96
N SER A 3 4.10 49.01 42.82
CA SER A 3 3.37 48.30 41.79
C SER A 3 4.13 47.00 41.49
N VAL A 4 3.62 45.93 42.01
CA VAL A 4 4.09 44.57 41.70
C VAL A 4 3.40 44.12 40.41
N SER A 5 4.18 43.98 39.34
CA SER A 5 3.73 43.35 38.07
C SER A 5 3.92 41.86 38.15
N THR A 6 2.83 41.12 38.38
CA THR A 6 2.82 39.67 38.25
C THR A 6 2.69 39.29 36.78
N ASN A 7 3.81 38.86 36.22
CA ASN A 7 3.89 38.28 34.87
C ASN A 7 3.46 36.82 34.93
N SER A 8 2.22 36.55 34.55
CA SER A 8 1.71 35.18 34.42
C SER A 8 2.00 34.69 32.98
N SER A 9 3.03 33.89 32.83
CA SER A 9 3.31 33.18 31.59
C SER A 9 2.24 32.13 31.32
N PRO A 10 1.66 32.03 30.12
CA PRO A 10 0.68 31.01 29.79
C PRO A 10 1.37 29.66 29.64
N HIS A 11 0.98 28.70 30.46
CA HIS A 11 1.39 27.31 30.40
C HIS A 11 0.94 26.64 29.10
N ARG A 12 1.84 26.53 28.13
CA ARG A 12 1.72 25.61 26.96
C ARG A 12 1.96 24.16 27.44
N ARG A 13 0.98 23.53 28.09
CA ARG A 13 1.13 22.18 28.69
C ARG A 13 0.48 21.03 27.92
N GLY A 14 -0.03 21.18 26.70
CA GLY A 14 -0.83 20.13 26.07
C GLY A 14 -0.19 19.40 24.88
N ARG A 15 0.62 20.03 24.06
CA ARG A 15 1.03 19.54 22.74
C ARG A 15 2.20 18.53 22.74
N PRO A 16 3.30 18.68 23.48
CA PRO A 16 4.42 17.73 23.42
C PRO A 16 4.08 16.35 23.99
N ARG A 17 3.43 16.30 25.16
CA ARG A 17 3.12 15.03 25.85
C ARG A 17 2.11 14.13 25.13
N SER A 18 1.20 14.69 24.34
CA SER A 18 0.24 13.89 23.56
C SER A 18 0.91 13.23 22.34
N VAL A 19 1.83 13.92 21.68
CA VAL A 19 2.60 13.40 20.55
C VAL A 19 3.54 12.28 21.00
N GLU A 20 4.29 12.50 22.09
CA GLU A 20 5.18 11.48 22.66
C GLU A 20 4.40 10.22 23.08
N ARG A 21 3.24 10.40 23.70
CA ARG A 21 2.40 9.28 24.12
C ARG A 21 1.83 8.53 22.92
N ARG A 22 1.37 9.24 21.89
CA ARG A 22 0.88 8.63 20.66
C ARG A 22 1.97 7.79 20.00
N ARG A 23 3.17 8.33 19.88
CA ARG A 23 4.32 7.62 19.33
C ARG A 23 4.66 6.37 20.16
N ALA A 24 4.68 6.45 21.48
CA ALA A 24 4.94 5.30 22.34
C ALA A 24 3.90 4.17 22.15
N VAL A 25 2.64 4.52 21.86
CA VAL A 25 1.61 3.52 21.54
C VAL A 25 1.88 2.87 20.19
N LEU A 26 2.24 3.63 19.15
CA LEU A 26 2.53 3.10 17.84
C LEU A 26 3.79 2.22 17.83
N ASP A 27 4.82 2.63 18.55
CA ASP A 27 6.03 1.82 18.75
C ASP A 27 5.70 0.49 19.46
N ALA A 28 4.91 0.53 20.54
CA ALA A 28 4.47 -0.66 21.26
C ALA A 28 3.61 -1.59 20.39
N ALA A 29 2.71 -1.03 19.59
CA ALA A 29 1.87 -1.79 18.66
C ALA A 29 2.71 -2.47 17.58
N ALA A 30 3.65 -1.74 16.98
CA ALA A 30 4.57 -2.28 15.98
C ALA A 30 5.45 -3.40 16.55
N GLU A 31 6.05 -3.20 17.73
CA GLU A 31 6.86 -4.24 18.39
C GLU A 31 6.06 -5.51 18.66
N LEU A 32 4.84 -5.38 19.21
CA LEU A 32 3.98 -6.52 19.47
C LEU A 32 3.56 -7.24 18.18
N ALA A 33 3.20 -6.48 17.15
CA ALA A 33 2.81 -7.04 15.86
C ALA A 33 3.93 -7.86 15.21
N LEU A 34 5.18 -7.42 15.35
CA LEU A 34 6.35 -8.06 14.77
C LEU A 34 6.86 -9.26 15.57
N SER A 35 6.54 -9.34 16.86
CA SER A 35 7.00 -10.39 17.78
C SER A 35 5.96 -11.47 18.06
N SER A 36 4.69 -11.26 17.69
CA SER A 36 3.58 -12.14 18.02
C SER A 36 3.15 -13.01 16.84
N ALA A 37 2.83 -14.27 17.11
CA ALA A 37 2.24 -15.18 16.13
C ALA A 37 0.74 -14.91 15.89
N SER A 38 0.10 -14.10 16.74
CA SER A 38 -1.31 -13.71 16.63
C SER A 38 -1.47 -12.20 16.73
N LEU A 39 -2.60 -11.68 16.25
CA LEU A 39 -2.89 -10.24 16.33
C LEU A 39 -2.90 -9.78 17.78
N PRO A 40 -2.09 -8.75 18.13
CA PRO A 40 -2.12 -8.15 19.45
C PRO A 40 -3.48 -7.53 19.76
N THR A 41 -3.94 -7.72 21.00
CA THR A 41 -5.18 -7.09 21.46
C THR A 41 -4.95 -5.66 21.89
N ILE A 42 -6.03 -4.87 21.97
CA ILE A 42 -5.97 -3.50 22.50
C ILE A 42 -5.41 -3.45 23.93
N ASP A 43 -5.69 -4.48 24.73
CA ASP A 43 -5.19 -4.61 26.10
C ASP A 43 -3.68 -4.84 26.14
N ALA A 44 -3.17 -5.69 25.29
CA ALA A 44 -1.74 -5.95 25.15
C ALA A 44 -0.99 -4.67 24.75
N ILE A 45 -1.54 -3.93 23.79
CA ILE A 45 -0.96 -2.65 23.34
C ILE A 45 -0.99 -1.62 24.45
N ALA A 46 -2.13 -1.47 25.17
CA ALA A 46 -2.27 -0.54 26.29
C ALA A 46 -1.27 -0.83 27.40
N THR A 47 -1.13 -2.10 27.78
CA THR A 47 -0.18 -2.57 28.79
C THR A 47 1.25 -2.27 28.39
N ARG A 48 1.64 -2.60 27.16
CA ARG A 48 2.99 -2.38 26.62
C ARG A 48 3.34 -0.90 26.54
N ALA A 49 2.37 -0.05 26.16
CA ALA A 49 2.53 1.40 26.04
C ALA A 49 2.41 2.15 27.37
N GLY A 50 2.07 1.47 28.47
CA GLY A 50 1.87 2.10 29.77
C GLY A 50 0.71 3.10 29.82
N CYS A 51 -0.39 2.82 29.10
CA CYS A 51 -1.56 3.69 29.07
C CYS A 51 -2.87 2.90 29.25
N SER A 52 -3.99 3.63 29.45
CA SER A 52 -5.30 2.99 29.59
C SER A 52 -5.93 2.68 28.23
N ARG A 53 -6.80 1.64 28.17
CA ARG A 53 -7.65 1.35 27.00
C ARG A 53 -8.47 2.57 26.56
N THR A 54 -9.02 3.31 27.52
CA THR A 54 -9.78 4.53 27.24
C THR A 54 -8.94 5.57 26.50
N THR A 55 -7.64 5.64 26.80
CA THR A 55 -6.71 6.54 26.06
C THR A 55 -6.53 6.07 24.63
N LEU A 56 -6.39 4.78 24.38
CA LEU A 56 -6.27 4.21 23.04
C LEU A 56 -7.51 4.48 22.21
N TYR A 57 -8.70 4.18 22.74
CA TYR A 57 -9.97 4.39 22.02
C TYR A 57 -10.29 5.85 21.68
N LYS A 58 -9.62 6.82 22.32
CA LYS A 58 -9.72 8.25 21.92
C LYS A 58 -9.03 8.54 20.58
N TRP A 59 -8.05 7.74 20.22
CA TRP A 59 -7.23 7.98 19.02
C TRP A 59 -7.49 6.94 17.93
N TRP A 60 -7.79 5.70 18.29
CA TRP A 60 -8.00 4.59 17.37
C TRP A 60 -9.26 3.82 17.70
N PRO A 61 -10.12 3.55 16.72
CA PRO A 61 -11.38 2.84 16.94
C PRO A 61 -11.18 1.33 17.21
N SER A 62 -10.03 0.76 16.84
CA SER A 62 -9.77 -0.67 16.97
C SER A 62 -8.27 -0.96 17.17
N ALA A 63 -7.94 -2.18 17.60
CA ALA A 63 -6.57 -2.68 17.65
C ALA A 63 -5.94 -2.67 16.24
N ALA A 64 -6.71 -3.08 15.21
CA ALA A 64 -6.26 -3.09 13.83
C ALA A 64 -5.80 -1.71 13.36
N ALA A 65 -6.55 -0.65 13.71
CA ALA A 65 -6.20 0.71 13.35
C ALA A 65 -4.85 1.15 13.96
N VAL A 66 -4.59 0.78 15.23
CA VAL A 66 -3.30 1.07 15.88
C VAL A 66 -2.17 0.29 15.24
N LEU A 67 -2.40 -1.01 14.96
CA LEU A 67 -1.39 -1.89 14.37
C LEU A 67 -1.00 -1.45 12.97
N LEU A 68 -1.98 -1.08 12.15
CA LEU A 68 -1.75 -0.58 10.78
C LEU A 68 -0.99 0.74 10.79
N GLU A 69 -1.40 1.69 11.64
CA GLU A 69 -0.70 2.97 11.71
C GLU A 69 0.74 2.80 12.21
N GLY A 70 0.96 1.98 13.26
CA GLY A 70 2.29 1.66 13.75
C GLY A 70 3.16 0.96 12.69
N LEU A 71 2.57 0.09 11.88
CA LEU A 71 3.25 -0.55 10.75
C LEU A 71 3.65 0.48 9.68
N LEU A 72 2.72 1.34 9.28
CA LEU A 72 2.95 2.35 8.24
C LEU A 72 4.03 3.35 8.66
N GLU A 73 4.01 3.81 9.93
CA GLU A 73 5.07 4.69 10.45
C GLU A 73 6.44 4.00 10.49
N ARG A 74 6.47 2.73 10.92
CA ARG A 74 7.73 2.01 11.08
C ARG A 74 8.43 1.71 9.77
N PHE A 75 7.69 1.35 8.74
CA PHE A 75 8.27 0.96 7.45
C PHE A 75 8.30 2.10 6.44
N HIS A 76 7.92 3.32 6.85
CA HIS A 76 7.81 4.47 5.94
C HIS A 76 7.26 3.98 4.60
N ALA A 77 6.17 3.23 4.66
CA ALA A 77 5.51 2.69 3.48
C ALA A 77 4.94 3.85 2.68
N SER A 78 5.86 4.74 2.28
CA SER A 78 5.60 5.89 1.45
C SER A 78 5.12 5.35 0.13
N ILE A 79 3.91 5.73 -0.18
CA ILE A 79 3.36 5.65 -1.51
C ILE A 79 3.88 6.93 -2.16
N GLU A 80 5.19 7.00 -2.40
CA GLU A 80 5.78 8.13 -3.13
C GLU A 80 5.66 7.83 -4.61
N PHE A 81 5.16 8.80 -5.36
CA PHE A 81 5.01 8.72 -6.80
C PHE A 81 5.93 9.75 -7.43
N ASP A 82 6.71 9.28 -8.39
CA ASP A 82 7.39 10.15 -9.32
C ASP A 82 6.45 10.40 -10.51
N ASP A 83 5.82 11.57 -10.54
CA ASP A 83 4.96 11.98 -11.64
C ASP A 83 5.71 12.19 -12.96
N ALA A 84 7.03 12.24 -12.95
CA ALA A 84 7.85 12.29 -14.15
C ALA A 84 8.08 10.90 -14.77
N MET A 85 7.82 9.83 -14.01
CA MET A 85 7.97 8.45 -14.50
C MET A 85 6.88 8.10 -15.52
N PRO A 86 7.18 7.36 -16.61
CA PRO A 86 6.17 6.77 -17.49
C PRO A 86 5.13 5.98 -16.70
N VAL A 87 3.86 6.06 -17.09
CA VAL A 87 2.75 5.50 -16.30
C VAL A 87 2.91 4.00 -16.05
N ARG A 88 3.30 3.23 -17.06
CA ARG A 88 3.55 1.79 -16.92
C ARG A 88 4.63 1.51 -15.86
N ASP A 89 5.73 2.26 -15.91
CA ASP A 89 6.85 2.08 -14.99
C ASP A 89 6.47 2.48 -13.57
N ALA A 90 5.68 3.56 -13.41
CA ALA A 90 5.16 3.99 -12.11
C ALA A 90 4.23 2.93 -11.48
N LEU A 91 3.32 2.34 -12.26
CA LEU A 91 2.46 1.24 -11.79
C LEU A 91 3.28 -0.01 -11.43
N THR A 92 4.27 -0.36 -12.26
CA THR A 92 5.18 -1.49 -11.98
C THR A 92 5.95 -1.27 -10.69
N ALA A 93 6.51 -0.08 -10.50
CA ALA A 93 7.26 0.28 -9.28
C ALA A 93 6.37 0.23 -8.03
N GLN A 94 5.10 0.62 -8.15
CA GLN A 94 4.15 0.57 -7.05
C GLN A 94 3.80 -0.88 -6.64
N VAL A 95 3.58 -1.76 -7.60
CA VAL A 95 3.35 -3.20 -7.33
C VAL A 95 4.60 -3.84 -6.73
N ASP A 96 5.79 -3.52 -7.27
CA ASP A 96 7.06 -4.02 -6.76
C ASP A 96 7.34 -3.56 -5.32
N ALA A 97 7.08 -2.30 -5.00
CA ALA A 97 7.20 -1.78 -3.64
C ALA A 97 6.29 -2.54 -2.66
N LEU A 98 5.04 -2.85 -3.07
CA LEU A 98 4.14 -3.69 -2.27
C LEU A 98 4.70 -5.11 -2.10
N VAL A 99 5.15 -5.75 -3.19
CA VAL A 99 5.73 -7.11 -3.16
C VAL A 99 6.89 -7.18 -2.18
N ARG A 100 7.84 -6.26 -2.28
CA ARG A 100 9.00 -6.19 -1.37
C ARG A 100 8.57 -5.96 0.08
N LEU A 101 7.65 -5.04 0.33
CA LEU A 101 7.15 -4.78 1.68
C LEU A 101 6.53 -6.04 2.30
N LEU A 102 5.72 -6.76 1.54
CA LEU A 102 5.04 -7.98 2.01
C LEU A 102 5.99 -9.18 2.16
N ARG A 103 7.02 -9.27 1.32
CA ARG A 103 7.98 -10.38 1.31
C ARG A 103 9.12 -10.17 2.30
N ASP A 104 9.76 -9.00 2.25
CA ASP A 104 11.06 -8.76 2.87
C ASP A 104 10.95 -8.18 4.28
N THR A 105 9.72 -7.87 4.72
CA THR A 105 9.48 -7.32 6.05
C THR A 105 8.43 -8.12 6.81
N PRO A 106 8.42 -8.01 8.14
CA PRO A 106 7.36 -8.62 8.95
C PRO A 106 5.94 -8.07 8.67
N ALA A 107 5.83 -7.00 7.88
CA ALA A 107 4.55 -6.42 7.47
C ALA A 107 3.64 -7.46 6.78
N GLY A 108 4.21 -8.33 5.93
CA GLY A 108 3.43 -9.36 5.24
C GLY A 108 2.71 -10.29 6.20
N GLY A 109 3.38 -10.72 7.28
CA GLY A 109 2.75 -11.54 8.32
C GLY A 109 1.58 -10.85 9.00
N LEU A 110 1.74 -9.59 9.36
CA LEU A 110 0.69 -8.78 9.97
C LEU A 110 -0.49 -8.53 9.01
N ILE A 111 -0.21 -8.13 7.78
CA ILE A 111 -1.26 -7.89 6.78
C ILE A 111 -2.06 -9.16 6.52
N ARG A 112 -1.42 -10.31 6.38
CA ARG A 112 -2.10 -11.60 6.23
C ARG A 112 -3.05 -11.90 7.39
N GLN A 113 -2.61 -11.66 8.63
CA GLN A 113 -3.44 -11.87 9.84
C GLN A 113 -4.62 -10.90 9.87
N LEU A 114 -4.40 -9.62 9.53
CA LEU A 114 -5.47 -8.61 9.47
C LEU A 114 -6.49 -8.94 8.37
N MET A 115 -6.04 -9.40 7.19
CA MET A 115 -6.93 -9.86 6.12
C MET A 115 -7.79 -11.05 6.59
N ALA A 116 -7.21 -12.02 7.28
CA ALA A 116 -7.96 -13.15 7.82
C ALA A 116 -8.98 -12.69 8.88
N ALA A 117 -8.61 -11.78 9.77
CA ALA A 117 -9.49 -11.25 10.80
C ALA A 117 -10.61 -10.38 10.24
N SER A 118 -10.38 -9.66 9.14
CA SER A 118 -11.36 -8.77 8.52
C SER A 118 -12.61 -9.51 8.00
N ILE A 119 -12.52 -10.80 7.78
CA ILE A 119 -13.66 -11.63 7.33
C ILE A 119 -14.76 -11.67 8.39
N THR A 120 -14.39 -11.62 9.67
CA THR A 120 -15.33 -11.78 10.81
C THR A 120 -15.41 -10.57 11.71
N ASP A 121 -14.51 -9.61 11.57
CA ASP A 121 -14.47 -8.38 12.38
C ASP A 121 -14.57 -7.13 11.49
N ALA A 122 -15.73 -6.48 11.52
CA ALA A 122 -16.00 -5.28 10.73
C ALA A 122 -15.07 -4.10 11.06
N ALA A 123 -14.64 -3.95 12.31
CA ALA A 123 -13.72 -2.88 12.70
C ALA A 123 -12.32 -3.08 12.09
N THR A 124 -11.86 -4.34 12.02
CA THR A 124 -10.63 -4.69 11.31
C THR A 124 -10.77 -4.49 9.80
N ALA A 125 -11.91 -4.87 9.20
CA ALA A 125 -12.19 -4.65 7.78
C ALA A 125 -12.13 -3.15 7.43
N THR A 126 -12.81 -2.30 8.20
CA THR A 126 -12.80 -0.85 8.02
C THR A 126 -11.38 -0.29 8.12
N ALA A 127 -10.63 -0.65 9.17
CA ALA A 127 -9.27 -0.17 9.33
C ALA A 127 -8.35 -0.59 8.17
N LEU A 128 -8.49 -1.85 7.70
CA LEU A 128 -7.70 -2.35 6.57
C LEU A 128 -8.04 -1.62 5.26
N LEU A 129 -9.33 -1.37 5.01
CA LEU A 129 -9.76 -0.61 3.85
C LEU A 129 -9.25 0.84 3.90
N ASP A 130 -9.53 1.55 4.98
CA ASP A 130 -9.27 3.00 5.05
C ASP A 130 -7.78 3.34 5.13
N GLN A 131 -6.99 2.55 5.87
CA GLN A 131 -5.60 2.89 6.15
C GLN A 131 -4.60 2.16 5.26
N TRP A 132 -4.96 1.01 4.71
CA TRP A 132 -4.05 0.20 3.92
C TRP A 132 -4.43 0.14 2.44
N MET A 133 -5.67 -0.22 2.12
CA MET A 133 -6.08 -0.43 0.74
C MET A 133 -6.32 0.89 -0.01
N GLU A 134 -7.14 1.76 0.56
CA GLU A 134 -7.61 2.98 -0.10
C GLU A 134 -6.46 3.94 -0.49
N PRO A 135 -5.47 4.24 0.36
CA PRO A 135 -4.37 5.11 -0.04
C PRO A 135 -3.57 4.56 -1.23
N ARG A 136 -3.37 3.24 -1.30
CA ARG A 136 -2.67 2.59 -2.42
C ARG A 136 -3.50 2.59 -3.69
N ARG A 137 -4.80 2.37 -3.52
CA ARG A 137 -5.76 2.41 -4.62
C ARG A 137 -5.81 3.79 -5.26
N GLN A 138 -5.99 4.83 -4.45
CA GLN A 138 -6.02 6.23 -4.93
C GLN A 138 -4.75 6.62 -5.67
N ALA A 139 -3.64 6.15 -5.19
CA ALA A 139 -2.37 6.38 -5.81
C ALA A 139 -2.24 5.72 -7.19
N ALA A 140 -2.68 4.48 -7.36
CA ALA A 140 -2.70 3.81 -8.66
C ALA A 140 -3.70 4.47 -9.62
N LEU A 141 -4.89 4.85 -9.12
CA LEU A 141 -5.89 5.59 -9.89
C LEU A 141 -5.34 6.92 -10.43
N HIS A 142 -4.58 7.66 -9.62
CA HIS A 142 -3.90 8.88 -10.07
C HIS A 142 -2.98 8.63 -11.28
N HIS A 143 -2.19 7.54 -11.27
CA HIS A 143 -1.36 7.19 -12.42
C HIS A 143 -2.18 6.78 -13.65
N LEU A 144 -3.27 6.04 -13.45
CA LEU A 144 -4.15 5.67 -14.56
C LEU A 144 -4.80 6.90 -15.19
N GLU A 145 -5.27 7.86 -14.38
CA GLU A 145 -5.81 9.14 -14.86
C GLU A 145 -4.78 9.94 -15.67
N ARG A 146 -3.54 9.99 -15.20
CA ARG A 146 -2.43 10.61 -15.96
C ARG A 146 -2.21 9.92 -17.29
N GLY A 147 -2.25 8.58 -17.31
CA GLY A 147 -2.09 7.80 -18.54
C GLY A 147 -3.21 8.05 -19.54
N VAL A 148 -4.44 8.19 -19.09
CA VAL A 148 -5.57 8.58 -19.95
C VAL A 148 -5.37 10.00 -20.49
N ALA A 149 -4.99 10.95 -19.63
CA ALA A 149 -4.75 12.34 -20.04
C ALA A 149 -3.58 12.47 -21.04
N ALA A 150 -2.56 11.62 -20.92
CA ALA A 150 -1.41 11.55 -21.84
C ALA A 150 -1.71 10.76 -23.13
N GLY A 151 -2.86 10.11 -23.23
CA GLY A 151 -3.20 9.26 -24.40
C GLY A 151 -2.44 7.92 -24.42
N GLU A 152 -1.86 7.50 -23.32
CA GLU A 152 -1.18 6.20 -23.16
C GLU A 152 -2.18 5.08 -22.85
N ILE A 153 -3.25 5.41 -22.11
CA ILE A 153 -4.29 4.49 -21.66
C ILE A 153 -5.61 4.83 -22.33
N ARG A 154 -6.36 3.81 -22.69
CA ARG A 154 -7.68 3.95 -23.29
C ARG A 154 -8.68 4.51 -22.26
N PRO A 155 -9.47 5.54 -22.58
CA PRO A 155 -10.42 6.15 -21.65
C PRO A 155 -11.55 5.21 -21.20
N GLU A 156 -11.80 4.13 -21.97
CA GLU A 156 -12.80 3.12 -21.66
C GLU A 156 -12.30 2.04 -20.66
N ALA A 157 -11.01 2.07 -20.28
CA ALA A 157 -10.47 1.12 -19.33
C ALA A 157 -11.12 1.35 -17.96
N ASP A 158 -11.66 0.27 -17.38
CA ASP A 158 -12.18 0.29 -16.01
C ASP A 158 -11.00 0.40 -15.04
N ALA A 159 -10.75 1.62 -14.56
CA ALA A 159 -9.61 1.91 -13.70
C ALA A 159 -9.64 1.13 -12.38
N ASP A 160 -10.82 0.91 -11.81
CA ASP A 160 -10.99 0.13 -10.60
C ASP A 160 -10.61 -1.33 -10.80
N LEU A 161 -11.06 -1.92 -11.89
CA LEU A 161 -10.71 -3.31 -12.24
C LEU A 161 -9.21 -3.44 -12.56
N VAL A 162 -8.62 -2.43 -13.21
CA VAL A 162 -7.17 -2.41 -13.50
C VAL A 162 -6.36 -2.41 -12.20
N VAL A 163 -6.73 -1.58 -11.24
CA VAL A 163 -6.08 -1.56 -9.91
C VAL A 163 -6.21 -2.92 -9.24
N ASP A 164 -7.41 -3.52 -9.24
CA ASP A 164 -7.61 -4.85 -8.68
C ASP A 164 -6.72 -5.89 -9.36
N ALA A 165 -6.65 -5.90 -10.69
CA ALA A 165 -5.83 -6.83 -11.45
C ALA A 165 -4.32 -6.68 -11.18
N LEU A 166 -3.85 -5.45 -10.95
CA LEU A 166 -2.44 -5.17 -10.63
C LEU A 166 -2.03 -5.67 -9.24
N PHE A 167 -2.88 -5.48 -8.24
CA PHE A 167 -2.49 -5.75 -6.85
C PHE A 167 -2.99 -7.09 -6.31
N ALA A 168 -4.09 -7.65 -6.82
CA ALA A 168 -4.65 -8.91 -6.35
C ALA A 168 -3.65 -10.08 -6.36
N PRO A 169 -2.78 -10.27 -7.36
CA PRO A 169 -1.85 -11.39 -7.38
C PRO A 169 -0.91 -11.40 -6.17
N ALA A 170 -0.42 -10.23 -5.72
CA ALA A 170 0.43 -10.13 -4.54
C ALA A 170 -0.31 -10.57 -3.26
N TYR A 171 -1.52 -10.05 -3.05
CA TYR A 171 -2.34 -10.43 -1.89
C TYR A 171 -2.78 -11.90 -1.95
N HIS A 172 -3.12 -12.41 -3.13
CA HIS A 172 -3.50 -13.80 -3.32
C HIS A 172 -2.34 -14.75 -2.94
N ARG A 173 -1.12 -14.47 -3.42
CA ARG A 173 0.07 -15.22 -3.03
C ARG A 173 0.38 -15.09 -1.54
N LEU A 174 0.23 -13.90 -0.95
CA LEU A 174 0.44 -13.67 0.48
C LEU A 174 -0.49 -14.52 1.34
N VAL A 175 -1.79 -14.57 1.00
CA VAL A 175 -2.79 -15.25 1.80
C VAL A 175 -2.68 -16.77 1.67
N TRP A 176 -2.59 -17.27 0.45
CA TRP A 176 -2.64 -18.72 0.17
C TRP A 176 -1.27 -19.39 0.17
N GLY A 177 -0.18 -18.66 -0.02
CA GLY A 177 1.18 -19.21 -0.03
C GLY A 177 1.44 -20.25 -1.12
N HIS A 178 0.62 -20.28 -2.18
CA HIS A 178 0.72 -21.25 -3.27
C HIS A 178 1.87 -20.96 -4.24
N ALA A 179 2.38 -19.72 -4.24
CA ALA A 179 3.52 -19.29 -5.03
C ALA A 179 4.28 -18.19 -4.30
N PRO A 180 5.58 -18.00 -4.55
CA PRO A 180 6.37 -16.96 -3.90
C PRO A 180 5.99 -15.56 -4.37
N LEU A 181 6.25 -14.58 -3.52
CA LEU A 181 6.32 -13.16 -3.89
C LEU A 181 7.73 -12.91 -4.43
N ASP A 182 7.97 -13.19 -5.72
CA ASP A 182 9.28 -13.08 -6.36
C ASP A 182 9.53 -11.68 -6.93
N ASP A 183 10.76 -11.42 -7.38
CA ASP A 183 11.17 -10.13 -7.93
C ASP A 183 10.50 -9.83 -9.28
N ASP A 184 10.09 -10.86 -10.01
CA ASP A 184 9.51 -10.73 -11.35
C ASP A 184 7.98 -10.52 -11.31
N LEU A 185 7.35 -10.66 -10.14
CA LEU A 185 5.89 -10.62 -10.03
C LEU A 185 5.30 -9.31 -10.55
N ALA A 186 5.89 -8.18 -10.17
CA ALA A 186 5.39 -6.87 -10.56
C ALA A 186 5.43 -6.68 -12.09
N GLU A 187 6.57 -6.96 -12.70
CA GLU A 187 6.73 -6.86 -14.16
C GLU A 187 5.82 -7.84 -14.89
N THR A 188 5.70 -9.07 -14.40
CA THR A 188 4.82 -10.09 -14.99
C THR A 188 3.36 -9.63 -14.98
N VAL A 189 2.87 -9.13 -13.85
CA VAL A 189 1.48 -8.65 -13.73
C VAL A 189 1.25 -7.43 -14.63
N CYS A 190 2.16 -6.46 -14.63
CA CYS A 190 2.04 -5.28 -15.48
C CYS A 190 2.10 -5.65 -16.97
N SER A 191 2.94 -6.59 -17.36
CA SER A 191 3.01 -7.08 -18.75
C SER A 191 1.72 -7.80 -19.18
N LEU A 192 0.99 -8.42 -18.27
CA LEU A 192 -0.31 -9.04 -18.55
C LEU A 192 -1.43 -7.99 -18.67
N VAL A 193 -1.41 -6.98 -17.80
CA VAL A 193 -2.50 -5.99 -17.71
C VAL A 193 -2.33 -4.88 -18.75
N TRP A 194 -1.10 -4.41 -18.98
CA TRP A 194 -0.80 -3.26 -19.84
C TRP A 194 -1.39 -3.36 -21.26
N PRO A 195 -1.25 -4.47 -22.01
CA PRO A 195 -1.81 -4.59 -23.37
C PRO A 195 -3.35 -4.45 -23.40
N ALA A 196 -4.00 -4.76 -22.28
CA ALA A 196 -5.45 -4.63 -22.15
C ALA A 196 -5.93 -3.18 -21.98
N ILE A 197 -5.07 -2.28 -21.55
CA ILE A 197 -5.43 -0.89 -21.25
C ILE A 197 -4.69 0.14 -22.14
N ALA A 198 -3.54 -0.19 -22.67
CA ALA A 198 -2.74 0.73 -23.48
C ALA A 198 -3.43 1.08 -24.80
N VAL A 199 -3.24 2.33 -25.22
CA VAL A 199 -3.61 2.73 -26.59
C VAL A 199 -2.71 1.99 -27.57
N ALA A 200 -3.32 1.30 -28.53
CA ALA A 200 -2.56 0.56 -29.54
C ALA A 200 -1.70 1.53 -30.35
N THR A 201 -0.38 1.36 -30.28
CA THR A 201 0.51 2.05 -31.23
C THR A 201 0.19 1.52 -32.63
N PRO A 202 -0.11 2.39 -33.60
CA PRO A 202 -0.33 1.93 -34.95
C PRO A 202 0.86 1.10 -35.41
N ARG A 203 0.63 -0.17 -35.78
CA ARG A 203 1.70 -0.98 -36.39
C ARG A 203 2.15 -0.24 -37.66
N PRO A 204 3.46 0.05 -37.81
CA PRO A 204 3.94 0.62 -39.05
C PRO A 204 3.40 -0.24 -40.19
N ALA A 205 2.78 0.41 -41.18
CA ALA A 205 2.24 -0.28 -42.35
C ALA A 205 3.35 -1.19 -42.91
N ALA A 206 3.04 -2.47 -43.10
CA ALA A 206 3.99 -3.38 -43.75
C ALA A 206 4.40 -2.76 -45.05
N ASP A 207 5.70 -2.57 -45.24
CA ASP A 207 6.23 -2.04 -46.49
C ASP A 207 5.77 -2.97 -47.66
N PRO A 208 4.91 -2.50 -48.56
CA PRO A 208 4.44 -3.34 -49.70
C PRO A 208 5.56 -3.72 -50.65
N ALA A 209 6.78 -3.20 -50.45
CA ALA A 209 7.95 -3.48 -51.28
C ALA A 209 8.89 -4.53 -50.72
N ALA A 210 8.56 -5.17 -49.57
CA ALA A 210 9.39 -6.25 -49.05
C ALA A 210 9.34 -7.48 -49.98
N PRO A 211 10.46 -7.97 -50.54
CA PRO A 211 10.47 -9.15 -51.37
C PRO A 211 9.97 -10.38 -50.58
N PRO A 212 9.26 -11.33 -51.25
CA PRO A 212 8.78 -12.55 -50.58
C PRO A 212 9.99 -13.34 -50.04
N ALA A 213 9.83 -13.86 -48.81
CA ALA A 213 10.84 -14.71 -48.21
C ALA A 213 11.16 -15.88 -49.13
N PRO A 214 12.44 -16.29 -49.28
CA PRO A 214 12.81 -17.41 -50.11
C PRO A 214 12.12 -18.69 -49.60
N ASP A 215 11.46 -19.36 -50.53
CA ASP A 215 10.83 -20.66 -50.38
C ASP A 215 11.89 -21.65 -49.91
N ARG A 216 11.76 -22.13 -48.66
CA ARG A 216 12.59 -23.23 -48.20
C ARG A 216 12.05 -24.52 -48.79
N GLY A 217 12.54 -24.81 -49.99
CA GLY A 217 12.27 -26.06 -50.64
C GLY A 217 12.54 -27.23 -49.76
N GLU A 218 11.52 -28.09 -49.63
CA GLU A 218 11.63 -29.44 -49.13
C GLU A 218 12.74 -30.19 -49.83
N HIS A 219 13.71 -30.64 -49.07
CA HIS A 219 14.60 -31.71 -49.51
C HIS A 219 14.22 -32.97 -48.73
N ALA A 220 13.79 -33.93 -49.52
CA ALA A 220 13.50 -35.31 -49.21
C ALA A 220 14.71 -36.03 -48.57
#